data_c5773dd35fe982bd6bd08b6a1e31650e
#
_entry.id   c5773dd35fe982bd6bd08b6a1e31650e
#
_cell.length_a   1.000
_cell.length_b   1.000
_cell.length_c   1.000
_cell.angle_alpha   90.00
_cell.angle_beta   90.00
_cell.angle_gamma   90.00
#
_symmetry.space_group_name_H-M   'P 1'
#
loop_
_entity.id
_entity.type
_entity.pdbx_description
1 polymer ?
#
loop_
_entity_poly.entity_id
_entity_poly.type
_entity_poly.pdbx_seq_one_letter_code
_entity_poly.pdbx_strand_id
1 'polypeptide(L)'
;MKVALAQINATVGDLAGNGAKIVAAARAAYEQGARLVLTPELGLCGYPPEDLLLRPAFMQACAETLAGCARALADLPGLHVVVGHPHQFGARGDLRSPSYAVQQRYNAASVLAGGRVVATYCKREL
;
A
#
# COMPACT_ATOMS: atom_id res chain seq x y z
N MET A 1 6.34 -20.53 11.69
CA MET A 1 6.42 -19.58 10.56
C MET A 1 7.22 -18.36 10.98
N LYS A 2 8.08 -17.88 10.10
CA LYS A 2 8.87 -16.70 10.40
C LYS A 2 8.16 -15.47 9.86
N VAL A 3 8.00 -14.46 10.72
CA VAL A 3 7.36 -13.19 10.38
C VAL A 3 8.41 -12.11 10.45
N ALA A 4 8.43 -11.22 9.47
CA ALA A 4 9.36 -10.10 9.46
C ALA A 4 8.59 -8.80 9.63
N LEU A 5 9.11 -7.91 10.46
CA LEU A 5 8.61 -6.55 10.62
C LEU A 5 9.58 -5.65 9.88
N ALA A 6 9.14 -5.11 8.75
CA ALA A 6 9.99 -4.27 7.93
C ALA A 6 9.89 -2.84 8.41
N GLN A 7 10.98 -2.31 8.93
CA GLN A 7 11.05 -0.91 9.33
C GLN A 7 11.73 -0.16 8.21
N ILE A 8 10.93 0.54 7.42
CA ILE A 8 11.45 1.28 6.29
C ILE A 8 11.41 2.77 6.60
N ASN A 9 12.37 3.49 6.05
CA ASN A 9 12.42 4.93 6.19
C ASN A 9 11.69 5.55 5.01
N ALA A 10 10.37 5.64 5.13
CA ALA A 10 9.54 6.15 4.05
C ALA A 10 9.65 7.67 3.96
N THR A 11 9.65 8.17 2.73
CA THR A 11 9.64 9.60 2.45
C THR A 11 8.24 10.01 2.01
N VAL A 12 7.69 11.04 2.64
CA VAL A 12 6.33 11.49 2.32
C VAL A 12 6.23 11.85 0.85
N GLY A 13 5.26 11.25 0.17
CA GLY A 13 4.97 11.53 -1.23
C GLY A 13 5.84 10.80 -2.23
N ASP A 14 6.90 10.15 -1.80
CA ASP A 14 7.80 9.44 -2.71
C ASP A 14 7.34 8.00 -2.91
N LEU A 15 6.27 7.83 -3.69
CA LEU A 15 5.68 6.51 -3.87
C LEU A 15 6.66 5.52 -4.51
N ALA A 16 7.36 5.95 -5.55
CA ALA A 16 8.31 5.06 -6.23
C ALA A 16 9.42 4.61 -5.29
N GLY A 17 9.98 5.55 -4.53
CA GLY A 17 11.05 5.24 -3.59
C GLY A 17 10.57 4.37 -2.44
N ASN A 18 9.41 4.69 -1.89
CA ASN A 18 8.85 3.90 -0.79
C ASN A 18 8.49 2.50 -1.26
N GLY A 19 7.89 2.39 -2.45
CA GLY A 19 7.55 1.10 -3.03
C GLY A 19 8.79 0.24 -3.23
N ALA A 20 9.86 0.84 -3.72
CA ALA A 20 11.11 0.11 -3.91
C ALA A 20 11.68 -0.39 -2.59
N LYS A 21 11.57 0.40 -1.53
CA LYS A 21 12.03 -0.01 -0.20
C LYS A 21 11.20 -1.18 0.33
N ILE A 22 9.89 -1.15 0.09
CA ILE A 22 9.01 -2.24 0.51
C ILE A 22 9.39 -3.53 -0.21
N VAL A 23 9.57 -3.46 -1.52
CA VAL A 23 9.94 -4.63 -2.31
C VAL A 23 11.27 -5.19 -1.86
N ALA A 24 12.27 -4.32 -1.67
CA ALA A 24 13.59 -4.76 -1.25
C ALA A 24 13.55 -5.42 0.13
N ALA A 25 12.81 -4.83 1.07
CA ALA A 25 12.70 -5.40 2.40
C ALA A 25 11.99 -6.76 2.38
N ALA A 26 10.95 -6.88 1.56
CA ALA A 26 10.21 -8.14 1.45
C ALA A 26 11.10 -9.24 0.85
N ARG A 27 11.87 -8.92 -0.18
CA ARG A 27 12.80 -9.91 -0.76
C ARG A 27 13.86 -10.35 0.22
N ALA A 28 14.44 -9.39 0.95
CA ALA A 28 15.46 -9.73 1.94
C ALA A 28 14.89 -10.63 3.03
N ALA A 29 13.69 -10.32 3.50
CA ALA A 29 13.03 -11.12 4.52
C ALA A 29 12.72 -12.52 4.00
N TYR A 30 12.29 -12.62 2.75
CA TYR A 30 11.99 -13.91 2.13
C TYR A 30 13.22 -14.80 2.07
N GLU A 31 14.37 -14.21 1.73
CA GLU A 31 15.61 -14.96 1.68
C GLU A 31 16.02 -15.48 3.04
N GLN A 32 15.58 -14.82 4.10
CA GLN A 32 15.84 -15.28 5.46
C GLN A 32 14.76 -16.22 5.97
N GLY A 33 13.84 -16.63 5.13
CA GLY A 33 12.84 -17.61 5.48
C GLY A 33 11.48 -17.04 5.87
N ALA A 34 11.31 -15.74 5.88
CA ALA A 34 10.01 -15.14 6.22
C ALA A 34 9.02 -15.36 5.08
N ARG A 35 7.77 -15.60 5.46
CA ARG A 35 6.68 -15.74 4.49
C ARG A 35 5.56 -14.76 4.76
N LEU A 36 5.67 -13.99 5.83
CA LEU A 36 4.77 -12.89 6.13
C LEU A 36 5.63 -11.68 6.50
N VAL A 37 5.41 -10.58 5.79
CA VAL A 37 6.16 -9.34 6.01
C VAL A 37 5.17 -8.23 6.28
N LEU A 38 5.37 -7.50 7.36
CA LEU A 38 4.51 -6.39 7.76
C LEU A 38 5.28 -5.08 7.59
N THR A 39 4.64 -4.09 6.97
CA THR A 39 5.23 -2.77 6.80
C THR A 39 4.52 -1.76 7.71
N PRO A 40 5.11 -0.57 7.91
CA PRO A 40 4.50 0.42 8.79
C PRO A 40 3.18 0.98 8.26
N GLU A 41 2.40 1.55 9.16
CA GLU A 41 1.19 2.27 8.80
C GLU A 41 1.55 3.36 7.78
N LEU A 42 0.75 3.43 6.69
CA LEU A 42 0.98 4.36 5.59
C LEU A 42 2.40 4.33 5.04
N GLY A 43 3.06 3.16 5.12
CA GLY A 43 4.43 3.04 4.66
C GLY A 43 4.60 3.33 3.18
N LEU A 44 3.58 3.10 2.38
CA LEU A 44 3.68 3.35 0.94
C LEU A 44 3.82 4.84 0.61
N CYS A 45 3.10 5.70 1.32
CA CYS A 45 3.12 7.14 1.02
C CYS A 45 3.93 7.96 2.01
N GLY A 46 4.35 7.36 3.12
CA GLY A 46 4.99 8.09 4.20
C GLY A 46 3.96 8.76 5.10
N TYR A 47 4.34 9.03 6.33
CA TYR A 47 3.43 9.60 7.32
C TYR A 47 4.08 10.83 7.96
N PRO A 48 3.34 11.91 8.11
CA PRO A 48 1.95 12.13 7.68
C PRO A 48 1.87 12.61 6.22
N PRO A 49 0.90 12.13 5.46
CA PRO A 49 0.78 12.53 4.04
C PRO A 49 0.10 13.89 3.83
N GLU A 50 -0.59 14.39 4.81
CA GLU A 50 -1.18 15.74 4.81
C GLU A 50 -2.00 16.04 3.56
N ASP A 51 -1.70 17.14 2.87
CA ASP A 51 -2.50 17.60 1.75
C ASP A 51 -2.48 16.66 0.55
N LEU A 52 -1.51 15.76 0.49
CA LEU A 52 -1.44 14.83 -0.63
C LEU A 52 -2.71 13.99 -0.75
N LEU A 53 -3.34 13.68 0.38
CA LEU A 53 -4.56 12.87 0.38
C LEU A 53 -5.73 13.55 -0.30
N LEU A 54 -5.67 14.85 -0.52
CA LEU A 54 -6.72 15.59 -1.18
C LEU A 54 -6.59 15.55 -2.69
N ARG A 55 -5.53 14.99 -3.22
CA ARG A 55 -5.26 14.97 -4.65
C ARG A 55 -5.68 13.64 -5.26
N PRO A 56 -6.69 13.63 -6.14
CA PRO A 56 -7.12 12.38 -6.76
C PRO A 56 -5.99 11.67 -7.51
N ALA A 57 -5.13 12.43 -8.18
CA ALA A 57 -4.01 11.82 -8.90
C ALA A 57 -3.06 11.11 -7.96
N PHE A 58 -2.86 11.65 -6.76
CA PHE A 58 -2.01 10.99 -5.77
C PHE A 58 -2.64 9.68 -5.31
N MET A 59 -3.94 9.68 -5.04
CA MET A 59 -4.62 8.46 -4.62
C MET A 59 -4.57 7.39 -5.70
N GLN A 60 -4.72 7.80 -6.96
CA GLN A 60 -4.59 6.88 -8.08
C GLN A 60 -3.18 6.31 -8.17
N ALA A 61 -2.18 7.17 -7.99
CA ALA A 61 -0.78 6.75 -8.02
C ALA A 61 -0.47 5.77 -6.89
N CYS A 62 -1.08 5.96 -5.72
CA CYS A 62 -0.92 5.02 -4.62
C CYS A 62 -1.42 3.63 -5.02
N ALA A 63 -2.60 3.56 -5.64
CA ALA A 63 -3.16 2.28 -6.06
C ALA A 63 -2.27 1.60 -7.11
N GLU A 64 -1.75 2.38 -8.05
CA GLU A 64 -0.87 1.85 -9.09
C GLU A 64 0.45 1.36 -8.54
N THR A 65 1.01 2.11 -7.58
CA THR A 65 2.27 1.72 -6.96
C THR A 65 2.09 0.44 -6.16
N LEU A 66 0.97 0.33 -5.45
CA LEU A 66 0.67 -0.87 -4.68
C LEU A 66 0.60 -2.10 -5.59
N ALA A 67 -0.11 -1.98 -6.71
CA ALA A 67 -0.20 -3.07 -7.67
C ALA A 67 1.16 -3.41 -8.26
N GLY A 68 1.99 -2.40 -8.50
CA GLY A 68 3.34 -2.59 -9.00
C GLY A 68 4.22 -3.35 -8.01
N CYS A 69 4.09 -3.05 -6.72
CA CYS A 69 4.81 -3.80 -5.68
C CYS A 69 4.40 -5.27 -5.70
N ALA A 70 3.09 -5.52 -5.84
CA ALA A 70 2.61 -6.90 -5.88
C ALA A 70 3.22 -7.66 -7.07
N ARG A 71 3.24 -7.03 -8.24
CA ARG A 71 3.81 -7.66 -9.43
C ARG A 71 5.30 -7.92 -9.26
N ALA A 72 6.01 -6.98 -8.62
CA ALA A 72 7.45 -7.13 -8.42
C ALA A 72 7.80 -8.29 -7.50
N LEU A 73 6.85 -8.75 -6.69
CA LEU A 73 7.07 -9.85 -5.75
C LEU A 73 6.40 -11.14 -6.22
N ALA A 74 5.91 -11.18 -7.45
CA ALA A 74 5.16 -12.33 -7.96
C ALA A 74 6.00 -13.60 -8.04
N ASP A 75 7.31 -13.46 -8.12
CA ASP A 75 8.23 -14.60 -8.24
C ASP A 75 8.59 -15.24 -6.91
N LEU A 76 8.00 -14.79 -5.80
CA LEU A 76 8.29 -15.30 -4.46
C LEU A 76 7.08 -16.08 -3.94
N PRO A 77 6.99 -17.38 -4.23
CA PRO A 77 5.79 -18.15 -3.87
C PRO A 77 5.61 -18.24 -2.35
N GLY A 78 4.35 -18.16 -1.94
CA GLY A 78 4.00 -18.28 -0.53
C GLY A 78 4.19 -17.00 0.28
N LEU A 79 4.75 -15.95 -0.32
CA LEU A 79 4.97 -14.70 0.39
C LEU A 79 3.68 -13.89 0.49
N HIS A 80 3.42 -13.37 1.68
CA HIS A 80 2.35 -12.41 1.94
C HIS A 80 2.98 -11.16 2.52
N VAL A 81 2.68 -10.01 1.91
CA VAL A 81 3.20 -8.74 2.39
C VAL A 81 2.03 -7.83 2.72
N VAL A 82 2.01 -7.31 3.95
CA VAL A 82 0.98 -6.37 4.38
C VAL A 82 1.56 -4.97 4.23
N VAL A 83 0.91 -4.16 3.40
CA VAL A 83 1.38 -2.82 3.08
C VAL A 83 0.38 -1.79 3.56
N GLY A 84 0.85 -0.84 4.37
CA GLY A 84 0.04 0.29 4.82
C GLY A 84 -0.02 1.36 3.74
N HIS A 85 -1.22 1.82 3.42
CA HIS A 85 -1.40 2.81 2.37
C HIS A 85 -2.73 3.53 2.54
N PRO A 86 -2.89 4.72 1.92
CA PRO A 86 -4.20 5.37 1.89
C PRO A 86 -5.06 4.71 0.82
N HIS A 87 -6.35 4.62 1.09
CA HIS A 87 -7.27 3.96 0.17
C HIS A 87 -8.50 4.84 -0.02
N GLN A 88 -9.07 4.81 -1.21
CA GLN A 88 -10.24 5.61 -1.54
C GLN A 88 -11.27 4.71 -2.22
N PHE A 89 -12.47 4.73 -1.67
CA PHE A 89 -13.59 4.02 -2.26
C PHE A 89 -14.43 4.97 -3.11
N GLY A 90 -15.20 4.39 -4.04
CA GLY A 90 -16.20 5.12 -4.77
C GLY A 90 -15.65 6.22 -5.65
N ALA A 91 -14.37 6.14 -5.93
CA ALA A 91 -13.73 7.18 -6.71
C ALA A 91 -14.31 7.30 -8.09
N ARG A 92 -14.81 6.19 -8.62
CA ARG A 92 -15.23 6.16 -10.00
C ARG A 92 -16.57 5.48 -10.09
N GLY A 93 -17.41 6.03 -10.91
CA GLY A 93 -18.68 5.39 -11.19
C GLY A 93 -19.82 5.72 -10.27
N ASP A 94 -19.58 6.46 -9.22
CA ASP A 94 -20.68 6.87 -8.37
C ASP A 94 -21.20 8.22 -8.85
N LEU A 95 -21.96 8.16 -9.90
CA LEU A 95 -22.48 9.36 -10.54
C LEU A 95 -23.58 10.01 -9.74
N ARG A 96 -24.09 9.33 -8.72
CA ARG A 96 -25.11 9.90 -7.86
C ARG A 96 -24.51 10.83 -6.83
N SER A 97 -23.21 10.74 -6.65
CA SER A 97 -22.49 11.58 -5.72
C SER A 97 -21.75 12.62 -6.52
N PRO A 98 -22.29 13.81 -6.64
CA PRO A 98 -21.66 14.84 -7.45
C PRO A 98 -20.26 15.17 -6.97
N SER A 99 -19.59 15.95 -7.76
CA SER A 99 -18.19 16.26 -7.54
C SER A 99 -17.89 16.81 -6.16
N TYR A 100 -18.84 17.44 -5.52
CA TYR A 100 -18.62 17.96 -4.20
C TYR A 100 -18.68 16.88 -3.13
N ALA A 101 -19.15 15.69 -3.48
CA ALA A 101 -19.20 14.62 -2.51
C ALA A 101 -17.76 14.27 -2.12
N VAL A 102 -17.51 14.32 -0.84
CA VAL A 102 -16.17 14.04 -0.35
C VAL A 102 -15.86 12.59 -0.57
N GLN A 103 -14.79 12.34 -1.30
CA GLN A 103 -14.29 10.99 -1.46
C GLN A 103 -13.74 10.54 -0.13
N GLN A 104 -14.22 9.41 0.35
CA GLN A 104 -13.76 8.91 1.64
C GLN A 104 -12.39 8.27 1.48
N ARG A 105 -11.49 8.67 2.35
CA ARG A 105 -10.12 8.17 2.34
C ARG A 105 -9.85 7.48 3.65
N TYR A 106 -9.20 6.34 3.55
CA TYR A 106 -8.99 5.47 4.69
C TYR A 106 -7.52 5.18 4.88
N ASN A 107 -7.16 5.01 6.13
CA ASN A 107 -5.89 4.39 6.49
C ASN A 107 -6.10 2.89 6.32
N ALA A 108 -5.44 2.29 5.36
CA ALA A 108 -5.71 0.92 4.98
C ALA A 108 -4.45 0.07 5.02
N ALA A 109 -4.67 -1.22 5.06
CA ALA A 109 -3.61 -2.21 4.89
C ALA A 109 -4.07 -3.22 3.86
N SER A 110 -3.23 -3.48 2.88
CA SER A 110 -3.51 -4.48 1.86
C SER A 110 -2.54 -5.62 1.95
N VAL A 111 -3.01 -6.80 1.59
CA VAL A 111 -2.17 -7.99 1.53
C VAL A 111 -1.82 -8.26 0.09
N LEU A 112 -0.53 -8.37 -0.19
CA LEU A 112 -0.01 -8.71 -1.51
C LEU A 112 0.41 -10.16 -1.50
N ALA A 113 -0.05 -10.93 -2.48
CA ALA A 113 0.33 -12.33 -2.61
C ALA A 113 0.07 -12.77 -4.04
N GLY A 114 0.94 -13.62 -4.58
CA GLY A 114 0.75 -14.18 -5.90
C GLY A 114 0.74 -13.15 -7.01
N GLY A 115 1.40 -12.03 -6.83
CA GLY A 115 1.52 -11.00 -7.85
C GLY A 115 0.38 -10.00 -7.87
N ARG A 116 -0.50 -10.02 -6.87
CA ARG A 116 -1.65 -9.12 -6.86
C ARG A 116 -2.07 -8.77 -5.45
N VAL A 117 -2.93 -7.77 -5.34
CA VAL A 117 -3.54 -7.39 -4.07
C VAL A 117 -4.70 -8.36 -3.82
N VAL A 118 -4.63 -9.13 -2.74
CA VAL A 118 -5.62 -10.16 -2.46
C VAL A 118 -6.65 -9.74 -1.41
N ALA A 119 -6.34 -8.73 -0.60
CA ALA A 119 -7.27 -8.26 0.42
C ALA A 119 -6.89 -6.85 0.82
N THR A 120 -7.89 -6.05 1.21
CA THR A 120 -7.67 -4.70 1.72
C THR A 120 -8.56 -4.50 2.93
N TYR A 121 -7.96 -4.04 4.00
CA TYR A 121 -8.67 -3.70 5.23
C TYR A 121 -8.55 -2.20 5.47
N CYS A 122 -9.69 -1.54 5.65
CA CYS A 122 -9.71 -0.11 5.92
C CYS A 122 -9.96 0.09 7.41
N LYS A 123 -8.97 0.65 8.07
CA LYS A 123 -9.02 0.81 9.51
C LYS A 123 -10.01 1.90 9.91
N ARG A 124 -9.84 3.04 9.30
CA ARG A 124 -10.65 4.20 9.63
C ARG A 124 -10.50 5.25 8.55
N GLU A 125 -11.49 6.10 8.50
CA GLU A 125 -11.44 7.30 7.70
C GLU A 125 -10.32 8.19 8.20
N LEU A 126 -9.57 8.74 7.29
CA LEU A 126 -8.46 9.62 7.65
C LEU A 126 -8.92 11.02 7.95
#